data_416598f6f86e44510e61d8bc372a5c6a
#
_entry.id   416598f6f86e44510e61d8bc372a5c6a
#
_cell.length_a   1.000
_cell.length_b   1.000
_cell.length_c   1.000
_cell.angle_alpha   90.00
_cell.angle_beta   90.00
_cell.angle_gamma   90.00
#
_symmetry.space_group_name_H-M   'P 1'
#
loop_
_entity.id
_entity.type
_entity.pdbx_description
1 polymer ?
#
loop_
_entity_poly.entity_id
_entity_poly.type
_entity_poly.pdbx_seq_one_letter_code
_entity_poly.pdbx_strand_id
1 'polypeptide(L)'
;TPIAAAIVCRRPLSGERQRINLVHELGHLVLKVSENIDEEKAAFRFAKAFLAPAETLRKDIGEKRTSVRLTELLLLKQKFGMSMQALIYRLRELEIINQSHYDQWWVDIRRLGWKKNEPSELAHEQPFWLQESVLRALAEGLIDQKEADQLLGTESETKPPISLIEKRAFMKLPLEQRRKLLAEEAERMSSYYEKPSDWKDFLDR
;
A
#
# COMPACT_ATOMS: atom_id res chain seq x y z
N THR A 1 -18.27 23.51 -16.93
CA THR A 1 -17.18 23.33 -15.96
C THR A 1 -16.99 21.85 -15.77
N PRO A 2 -15.79 21.29 -15.93
CA PRO A 2 -15.57 19.87 -15.67
C PRO A 2 -15.82 19.63 -14.18
N ILE A 3 -16.78 18.75 -13.86
CA ILE A 3 -17.03 18.30 -12.50
C ILE A 3 -15.92 17.27 -12.21
N ALA A 4 -15.04 17.58 -11.30
CA ALA A 4 -14.04 16.63 -10.84
C ALA A 4 -14.74 15.60 -9.95
N ALA A 5 -14.57 14.31 -10.25
CA ALA A 5 -15.00 13.23 -9.38
C ALA A 5 -13.92 12.97 -8.32
N ALA A 6 -14.33 12.77 -7.06
CA ALA A 6 -13.43 12.41 -5.97
C ALA A 6 -13.94 11.15 -5.27
N ILE A 7 -13.03 10.21 -5.01
CA ILE A 7 -13.31 9.01 -4.23
C ILE A 7 -12.70 9.18 -2.85
N VAL A 8 -13.50 8.98 -1.79
CA VAL A 8 -13.07 9.11 -0.40
C VAL A 8 -13.06 7.75 0.27
N CYS A 9 -11.93 7.36 0.85
CA CYS A 9 -11.76 6.10 1.56
C CYS A 9 -11.42 6.33 3.04
N ARG A 10 -11.93 5.46 3.92
CA ARG A 10 -11.59 5.51 5.36
C ARG A 10 -10.14 5.04 5.57
N ARG A 11 -9.36 5.81 6.33
CA ARG A 11 -7.97 5.47 6.66
C ARG A 11 -7.78 4.19 7.48
N PRO A 12 -8.58 3.88 8.51
CA PRO A 12 -8.32 2.72 9.38
C PRO A 12 -8.80 1.38 8.79
N LEU A 13 -8.65 1.19 7.47
CA LEU A 13 -8.95 -0.08 6.80
C LEU A 13 -7.65 -0.72 6.35
N SER A 14 -7.60 -2.06 6.34
CA SER A 14 -6.47 -2.79 5.73
C SER A 14 -6.32 -2.44 4.24
N GLY A 15 -5.10 -2.54 3.71
CA GLY A 15 -4.79 -2.15 2.33
C GLY A 15 -5.68 -2.85 1.31
N GLU A 16 -5.97 -4.14 1.49
CA GLU A 16 -6.86 -4.89 0.62
C GLU A 16 -8.31 -4.37 0.65
N ARG A 17 -8.80 -3.88 1.79
CA ARG A 17 -10.13 -3.27 1.89
C ARG A 17 -10.15 -1.88 1.26
N GLN A 18 -9.08 -1.11 1.44
CA GLN A 18 -8.97 0.18 0.77
C GLN A 18 -8.97 0.02 -0.74
N ARG A 19 -8.17 -0.91 -1.28
CA ARG A 19 -8.09 -1.17 -2.72
C ARG A 19 -9.43 -1.58 -3.31
N ILE A 20 -10.09 -2.57 -2.72
CA ILE A 20 -11.38 -3.04 -3.25
C ILE A 20 -12.44 -1.93 -3.21
N ASN A 21 -12.48 -1.11 -2.15
CA ASN A 21 -13.40 0.00 -2.04
C ASN A 21 -13.11 1.09 -3.08
N LEU A 22 -11.84 1.50 -3.25
CA LEU A 22 -11.48 2.50 -4.25
C LEU A 22 -11.85 2.07 -5.66
N VAL A 23 -11.60 0.81 -6.01
CA VAL A 23 -11.95 0.29 -7.34
C VAL A 23 -13.46 0.05 -7.48
N HIS A 24 -14.17 -0.26 -6.40
CA HIS A 24 -15.63 -0.33 -6.39
C HIS A 24 -16.25 1.03 -6.73
N GLU A 25 -15.82 2.10 -6.05
CA GLU A 25 -16.26 3.47 -6.35
C GLU A 25 -15.86 3.91 -7.76
N LEU A 26 -14.67 3.51 -8.22
CA LEU A 26 -14.30 3.72 -9.62
C LEU A 26 -15.28 3.01 -10.57
N GLY A 27 -15.74 1.81 -10.19
CA GLY A 27 -16.76 1.08 -10.94
C GLY A 27 -18.03 1.91 -11.16
N HIS A 28 -18.56 2.57 -10.12
CA HIS A 28 -19.71 3.47 -10.24
C HIS A 28 -19.46 4.66 -11.18
N LEU A 29 -18.22 5.14 -11.27
CA LEU A 29 -17.88 6.25 -12.15
C LEU A 29 -17.75 5.85 -13.63
N VAL A 30 -17.31 4.61 -13.92
CA VAL A 30 -16.96 4.21 -15.29
C VAL A 30 -17.94 3.23 -15.93
N LEU A 31 -18.73 2.49 -15.14
CA LEU A 31 -19.67 1.53 -15.66
C LEU A 31 -20.96 2.22 -16.09
N LYS A 32 -21.48 1.79 -17.24
CA LYS A 32 -22.84 2.09 -17.67
C LYS A 32 -23.67 0.82 -17.50
N VAL A 33 -24.40 0.74 -16.41
CA VAL A 33 -25.17 -0.43 -16.03
C VAL A 33 -26.61 -0.29 -16.55
N SER A 34 -27.18 -1.36 -17.14
CA SER A 34 -28.58 -1.38 -17.57
C SER A 34 -29.51 -1.49 -16.35
N GLU A 35 -30.71 -0.94 -16.43
CA GLU A 35 -31.70 -0.88 -15.33
C GLU A 35 -32.05 -2.23 -14.69
N ASN A 36 -31.90 -3.33 -15.43
CA ASN A 36 -32.17 -4.68 -14.96
C ASN A 36 -30.98 -5.35 -14.23
N ILE A 37 -29.84 -4.67 -14.13
CA ILE A 37 -28.63 -5.16 -13.45
C ILE A 37 -28.43 -4.39 -12.15
N ASP A 38 -28.18 -5.11 -11.08
CA ASP A 38 -27.83 -4.55 -9.79
C ASP A 38 -26.46 -3.85 -9.89
N GLU A 39 -26.48 -2.54 -9.79
CA GLU A 39 -25.30 -1.67 -9.95
C GLU A 39 -24.22 -1.98 -8.91
N GLU A 40 -24.58 -2.22 -7.66
CA GLU A 40 -23.66 -2.61 -6.60
C GLU A 40 -22.94 -3.92 -6.92
N LYS A 41 -23.67 -4.93 -7.40
CA LYS A 41 -23.06 -6.19 -7.81
C LYS A 41 -22.13 -6.01 -9.01
N ALA A 42 -22.51 -5.15 -9.95
CA ALA A 42 -21.69 -4.83 -11.13
C ALA A 42 -20.39 -4.14 -10.69
N ALA A 43 -20.46 -3.15 -9.80
CA ALA A 43 -19.29 -2.43 -9.26
C ALA A 43 -18.35 -3.37 -8.49
N PHE A 44 -18.87 -4.26 -7.62
CA PHE A 44 -18.05 -5.27 -6.94
C PHE A 44 -17.43 -6.29 -7.90
N ARG A 45 -18.15 -6.68 -8.93
CA ARG A 45 -17.61 -7.58 -9.96
C ARG A 45 -16.50 -6.91 -10.75
N PHE A 46 -16.70 -5.65 -11.13
CA PHE A 46 -15.67 -4.82 -11.76
C PHE A 46 -14.43 -4.72 -10.88
N ALA A 47 -14.59 -4.36 -9.61
CA ALA A 47 -13.47 -4.21 -8.68
C ALA A 47 -12.62 -5.49 -8.58
N LYS A 48 -13.27 -6.66 -8.44
CA LYS A 48 -12.56 -7.94 -8.42
C LYS A 48 -11.86 -8.27 -9.75
N ALA A 49 -12.50 -7.95 -10.86
CA ALA A 49 -11.94 -8.19 -12.19
C ALA A 49 -10.77 -7.26 -12.50
N PHE A 50 -10.84 -6.00 -12.03
CA PHE A 50 -9.79 -5.01 -12.18
C PHE A 50 -8.54 -5.38 -11.36
N LEU A 51 -8.73 -5.72 -10.09
CA LEU A 51 -7.63 -6.09 -9.20
C LEU A 51 -7.01 -7.45 -9.54
N ALA A 52 -7.84 -8.43 -9.91
CA ALA A 52 -7.40 -9.78 -10.30
C ALA A 52 -7.95 -10.15 -11.70
N PRO A 53 -7.31 -9.67 -12.78
CA PRO A 53 -7.70 -10.01 -14.15
C PRO A 53 -7.66 -11.53 -14.37
N ALA A 54 -8.66 -12.05 -15.10
CA ALA A 54 -8.85 -13.49 -15.27
C ALA A 54 -7.63 -14.19 -15.89
N GLU A 55 -7.04 -13.58 -16.91
CA GLU A 55 -5.87 -14.11 -17.58
C GLU A 55 -4.66 -14.21 -16.65
N THR A 56 -4.38 -13.13 -15.92
CA THR A 56 -3.26 -13.10 -14.95
C THR A 56 -3.47 -14.12 -13.84
N LEU A 57 -4.70 -14.21 -13.31
CA LEU A 57 -5.00 -15.14 -12.23
C LEU A 57 -4.88 -16.60 -12.69
N ARG A 58 -5.36 -16.93 -13.89
CA ARG A 58 -5.19 -18.26 -14.50
C ARG A 58 -3.74 -18.61 -14.76
N LYS A 59 -2.94 -17.66 -15.21
CA LYS A 59 -1.51 -17.84 -15.40
C LYS A 59 -0.78 -18.19 -14.11
N ASP A 60 -1.19 -17.57 -12.99
CA ASP A 60 -0.54 -17.78 -11.70
C ASP A 60 -0.96 -19.09 -11.01
N ILE A 61 -2.22 -19.48 -11.11
CA ILE A 61 -2.77 -20.61 -10.34
C ILE A 61 -3.25 -21.77 -11.20
N GLY A 62 -3.37 -21.60 -12.51
CA GLY A 62 -3.87 -22.57 -13.46
C GLY A 62 -5.34 -22.40 -13.82
N GLU A 63 -5.76 -23.07 -14.90
CA GLU A 63 -7.11 -22.95 -15.46
C GLU A 63 -8.19 -23.59 -14.57
N LYS A 64 -7.89 -24.76 -14.00
CA LYS A 64 -8.80 -25.49 -13.10
C LYS A 64 -8.01 -26.15 -11.98
N ARG A 65 -8.53 -26.04 -10.78
CA ARG A 65 -7.90 -26.59 -9.58
C ARG A 65 -8.92 -27.34 -8.74
N THR A 66 -8.53 -28.53 -8.30
CA THR A 66 -9.31 -29.31 -7.33
C THR A 66 -9.19 -28.75 -5.92
N SER A 67 -8.02 -28.15 -5.61
CA SER A 67 -7.76 -27.51 -4.33
C SER A 67 -6.78 -26.35 -4.48
N VAL A 68 -6.89 -25.36 -3.63
CA VAL A 68 -5.97 -24.23 -3.46
C VAL A 68 -5.60 -24.19 -1.99
N ARG A 69 -4.33 -24.15 -1.67
CA ARG A 69 -3.82 -24.15 -0.29
C ARG A 69 -3.78 -22.75 0.29
N LEU A 70 -3.75 -22.64 1.61
CA LEU A 70 -3.63 -21.37 2.32
C LEU A 70 -2.41 -20.55 1.86
N THR A 71 -1.26 -21.20 1.72
CA THR A 71 -0.03 -20.55 1.26
C THR A 71 -0.16 -19.94 -0.13
N GLU A 72 -0.85 -20.60 -1.06
CA GLU A 72 -1.13 -20.08 -2.39
C GLU A 72 -2.06 -18.85 -2.31
N LEU A 73 -3.12 -18.92 -1.50
CA LEU A 73 -4.02 -17.78 -1.29
C LEU A 73 -3.31 -16.57 -0.68
N LEU A 74 -2.40 -16.78 0.27
CA LEU A 74 -1.62 -15.71 0.86
C LEU A 74 -0.69 -15.04 -0.16
N LEU A 75 -0.06 -15.82 -1.05
CA LEU A 75 0.74 -15.27 -2.15
C LEU A 75 -0.12 -14.45 -3.12
N LEU A 76 -1.30 -14.96 -3.49
CA LEU A 76 -2.24 -14.24 -4.34
C LEU A 76 -2.75 -12.97 -3.65
N LYS A 77 -3.04 -13.03 -2.33
CA LYS A 77 -3.43 -11.87 -1.52
C LYS A 77 -2.39 -10.75 -1.62
N GLN A 78 -1.13 -11.08 -1.44
CA GLN A 78 -0.04 -10.11 -1.55
C GLN A 78 0.11 -9.57 -2.98
N LYS A 79 0.05 -10.45 -3.98
CA LYS A 79 0.23 -10.08 -5.39
C LYS A 79 -0.89 -9.16 -5.90
N PHE A 80 -2.14 -9.53 -5.66
CA PHE A 80 -3.32 -8.80 -6.17
C PHE A 80 -3.83 -7.72 -5.21
N GLY A 81 -3.31 -7.68 -3.98
CA GLY A 81 -3.75 -6.73 -2.98
C GLY A 81 -5.23 -6.90 -2.60
N MET A 82 -5.74 -8.13 -2.61
CA MET A 82 -7.13 -8.46 -2.32
C MET A 82 -7.24 -9.33 -1.07
N SER A 83 -8.38 -9.27 -0.38
CA SER A 83 -8.66 -10.19 0.72
C SER A 83 -8.77 -11.64 0.22
N MET A 84 -8.48 -12.60 1.11
CA MET A 84 -8.65 -14.03 0.79
C MET A 84 -10.09 -14.34 0.39
N GLN A 85 -11.06 -13.74 1.08
CA GLN A 85 -12.49 -13.89 0.77
C GLN A 85 -12.81 -13.43 -0.65
N ALA A 86 -12.30 -12.26 -1.05
CA ALA A 86 -12.50 -11.73 -2.40
C ALA A 86 -11.83 -12.60 -3.47
N LEU A 87 -10.64 -13.13 -3.18
CA LEU A 87 -9.92 -14.05 -4.07
C LEU A 87 -10.65 -15.38 -4.23
N ILE A 88 -11.11 -16.00 -3.14
CA ILE A 88 -11.89 -17.25 -3.18
C ILE A 88 -13.17 -17.06 -4.01
N TYR A 89 -13.86 -15.93 -3.80
CA TYR A 89 -15.03 -15.59 -4.61
C TYR A 89 -14.66 -15.46 -6.10
N ARG A 90 -13.55 -14.77 -6.40
CA ARG A 90 -13.08 -14.57 -7.78
C ARG A 90 -12.67 -15.89 -8.45
N LEU A 91 -11.96 -16.76 -7.72
CA LEU A 91 -11.58 -18.09 -8.20
C LEU A 91 -12.81 -18.94 -8.53
N ARG A 92 -13.89 -18.84 -7.73
CA ARG A 92 -15.15 -19.53 -7.99
C ARG A 92 -15.90 -18.92 -9.20
N GLU A 93 -15.95 -17.60 -9.28
CA GLU A 93 -16.57 -16.86 -10.41
C GLU A 93 -15.94 -17.23 -11.76
N LEU A 94 -14.62 -17.42 -11.77
CA LEU A 94 -13.86 -17.84 -12.96
C LEU A 94 -13.85 -19.36 -13.18
N GLU A 95 -14.57 -20.12 -12.36
CA GLU A 95 -14.61 -21.59 -12.40
C GLU A 95 -13.24 -22.28 -12.26
N ILE A 96 -12.26 -21.56 -11.69
CA ILE A 96 -10.93 -22.12 -11.39
C ILE A 96 -11.08 -23.16 -10.27
N ILE A 97 -11.90 -22.90 -9.26
CA ILE A 97 -12.27 -23.86 -8.22
C ILE A 97 -13.74 -24.25 -8.35
N ASN A 98 -14.06 -25.48 -7.95
CA ASN A 98 -15.44 -25.97 -7.94
C ASN A 98 -16.22 -25.48 -6.71
N GLN A 99 -17.53 -25.73 -6.70
CA GLN A 99 -18.42 -25.31 -5.60
C GLN A 99 -18.04 -25.94 -4.27
N SER A 100 -17.74 -27.23 -4.26
CA SER A 100 -17.38 -27.96 -3.02
C SER A 100 -16.16 -27.34 -2.34
N HIS A 101 -15.10 -27.01 -3.11
CA HIS A 101 -13.90 -26.39 -2.56
C HIS A 101 -14.15 -24.94 -2.10
N TYR A 102 -15.01 -24.20 -2.81
CA TYR A 102 -15.48 -22.88 -2.38
C TYR A 102 -16.20 -22.96 -1.03
N ASP A 103 -17.14 -23.89 -0.87
CA ASP A 103 -17.89 -24.06 0.36
C ASP A 103 -17.00 -24.48 1.53
N GLN A 104 -16.01 -25.34 1.27
CA GLN A 104 -15.02 -25.74 2.26
C GLN A 104 -14.23 -24.53 2.78
N TRP A 105 -13.80 -23.62 1.89
CA TRP A 105 -13.13 -22.40 2.30
C TRP A 105 -14.00 -21.51 3.20
N TRP A 106 -15.29 -21.41 2.91
CA TRP A 106 -16.20 -20.63 3.75
C TRP A 106 -16.43 -21.28 5.14
N VAL A 107 -16.39 -22.61 5.23
CA VAL A 107 -16.37 -23.32 6.52
C VAL A 107 -15.10 -22.97 7.30
N ASP A 108 -13.95 -23.05 6.65
CA ASP A 108 -12.66 -22.80 7.29
C ASP A 108 -12.52 -21.32 7.72
N ILE A 109 -12.91 -20.36 6.89
CA ILE A 109 -12.92 -18.94 7.21
C ILE A 109 -13.77 -18.65 8.45
N ARG A 110 -14.93 -19.27 8.55
CA ARG A 110 -15.81 -19.11 9.73
C ARG A 110 -15.19 -19.75 10.98
N ARG A 111 -14.69 -20.96 10.87
CA ARG A 111 -14.07 -21.71 11.95
C ARG A 111 -12.85 -21.00 12.53
N LEU A 112 -12.04 -20.39 11.68
CA LEU A 112 -10.79 -19.69 12.04
C LEU A 112 -11.01 -18.21 12.40
N GLY A 113 -12.24 -17.71 12.32
CA GLY A 113 -12.57 -16.32 12.64
C GLY A 113 -12.08 -15.30 11.60
N TRP A 114 -11.62 -15.74 10.44
CA TRP A 114 -11.03 -14.90 9.39
C TRP A 114 -12.04 -14.03 8.64
N LYS A 115 -13.31 -14.13 8.98
CA LYS A 115 -14.33 -13.21 8.44
C LYS A 115 -14.07 -11.76 8.82
N LYS A 116 -13.45 -11.51 9.98
CA LYS A 116 -13.10 -10.16 10.47
C LYS A 116 -11.61 -9.87 10.34
N ASN A 117 -10.78 -10.81 10.75
CA ASN A 117 -9.33 -10.65 10.83
C ASN A 117 -8.68 -11.75 9.99
N GLU A 118 -8.37 -11.45 8.76
CA GLU A 118 -7.66 -12.38 7.88
C GLU A 118 -6.16 -12.42 8.24
N PRO A 119 -5.48 -13.56 8.04
CA PRO A 119 -4.03 -13.60 8.21
C PRO A 119 -3.33 -12.71 7.19
N SER A 120 -2.18 -12.17 7.57
CA SER A 120 -1.32 -11.33 6.71
C SER A 120 -2.08 -10.14 6.11
N GLU A 121 -2.74 -9.34 6.96
CA GLU A 121 -3.35 -8.08 6.52
C GLU A 121 -2.30 -7.18 5.87
N LEU A 122 -2.67 -6.54 4.78
CA LEU A 122 -1.80 -5.59 4.09
C LEU A 122 -1.84 -4.25 4.81
N ALA A 123 -0.68 -3.60 4.91
CA ALA A 123 -0.61 -2.23 5.42
C ALA A 123 -1.53 -1.32 4.62
N HIS A 124 -2.06 -0.28 5.30
CA HIS A 124 -2.91 0.68 4.60
C HIS A 124 -2.13 1.39 3.50
N GLU A 125 -2.86 1.69 2.42
CA GLU A 125 -2.32 2.50 1.33
C GLU A 125 -2.01 3.92 1.84
N GLN A 126 -0.83 4.38 1.49
CA GLN A 126 -0.44 5.77 1.70
C GLN A 126 -0.23 6.42 0.33
N PRO A 127 -0.84 7.59 0.08
CA PRO A 127 -0.69 8.28 -1.18
C PRO A 127 0.71 8.93 -1.24
N PHE A 128 1.65 8.30 -1.91
CA PHE A 128 3.01 8.83 -2.09
C PHE A 128 3.12 9.83 -3.26
N TRP A 129 2.12 9.91 -4.13
CA TRP A 129 2.18 10.72 -5.35
C TRP A 129 2.51 12.20 -5.08
N LEU A 130 1.97 12.78 -4.00
CA LEU A 130 2.27 14.17 -3.63
C LEU A 130 3.73 14.30 -3.22
N GLN A 131 4.20 13.42 -2.35
CA GLN A 131 5.59 13.39 -1.90
C GLN A 131 6.55 13.19 -3.07
N GLU A 132 6.29 12.22 -3.95
CA GLU A 132 7.09 11.98 -5.15
C GLU A 132 7.09 13.17 -6.10
N SER A 133 5.93 13.83 -6.29
CA SER A 133 5.80 15.01 -7.15
C SER A 133 6.56 16.21 -6.60
N VAL A 134 6.47 16.46 -5.28
CA VAL A 134 7.18 17.52 -4.60
C VAL A 134 8.69 17.28 -4.65
N LEU A 135 9.17 16.05 -4.36
CA LEU A 135 10.57 15.70 -4.43
C LEU A 135 11.12 15.84 -5.85
N ARG A 136 10.33 15.48 -6.88
CA ARG A 136 10.70 15.66 -8.27
C ARG A 136 10.80 17.13 -8.63
N ALA A 137 9.80 17.95 -8.29
CA ALA A 137 9.79 19.38 -8.55
C ALA A 137 10.98 20.09 -7.88
N LEU A 138 11.32 19.67 -6.65
CA LEU A 138 12.50 20.16 -5.95
C LEU A 138 13.81 19.77 -6.67
N ALA A 139 13.93 18.52 -7.12
CA ALA A 139 15.11 18.03 -7.83
C ALA A 139 15.31 18.71 -9.20
N GLU A 140 14.20 19.05 -9.87
CA GLU A 140 14.20 19.79 -11.15
C GLU A 140 14.34 21.31 -10.97
N GLY A 141 14.37 21.80 -9.71
CA GLY A 141 14.50 23.23 -9.40
C GLY A 141 13.25 24.05 -9.72
N LEU A 142 12.08 23.41 -9.84
CA LEU A 142 10.80 24.04 -10.09
C LEU A 142 10.21 24.71 -8.84
N ILE A 143 10.57 24.20 -7.67
CA ILE A 143 10.20 24.73 -6.35
C ILE A 143 11.44 24.76 -5.47
N ASP A 144 11.42 25.62 -4.44
CA ASP A 144 12.46 25.66 -3.43
C ASP A 144 12.16 24.72 -2.25
N GLN A 145 13.12 24.56 -1.31
CA GLN A 145 12.97 23.68 -0.15
C GLN A 145 11.82 24.13 0.74
N LYS A 146 11.62 25.43 0.90
CA LYS A 146 10.57 26.01 1.75
C LYS A 146 9.17 25.71 1.18
N GLU A 147 9.02 25.83 -0.13
CA GLU A 147 7.78 25.49 -0.82
C GLU A 147 7.51 23.98 -0.73
N ALA A 148 8.55 23.14 -0.86
CA ALA A 148 8.43 21.70 -0.69
C ALA A 148 7.97 21.34 0.72
N ASP A 149 8.55 21.92 1.76
CA ASP A 149 8.18 21.69 3.14
C ASP A 149 6.74 22.14 3.45
N GLN A 150 6.31 23.26 2.89
CA GLN A 150 4.91 23.71 3.00
C GLN A 150 3.92 22.75 2.34
N LEU A 151 4.24 22.26 1.13
CA LEU A 151 3.38 21.33 0.39
C LEU A 151 3.26 19.95 1.08
N LEU A 152 4.32 19.51 1.74
CA LEU A 152 4.34 18.25 2.48
C LEU A 152 3.79 18.37 3.90
N GLY A 153 3.54 19.59 4.40
CA GLY A 153 3.13 19.84 5.78
C GLY A 153 4.22 19.48 6.79
N THR A 154 5.46 19.38 6.35
CA THR A 154 6.63 19.16 7.19
C THR A 154 7.27 20.51 7.44
N GLU A 155 6.99 21.11 8.59
CA GLU A 155 7.87 22.17 9.09
C GLU A 155 9.19 21.49 9.44
N SER A 156 10.13 21.61 8.53
CA SER A 156 11.39 20.89 8.61
C SER A 156 12.31 21.55 9.63
N GLU A 157 12.46 20.92 10.80
CA GLU A 157 13.69 21.05 11.59
C GLU A 157 14.86 20.23 10.99
N THR A 158 14.66 19.57 9.86
CA THR A 158 15.71 18.78 9.21
C THR A 158 16.51 19.64 8.26
N LYS A 159 17.76 19.87 8.61
CA LYS A 159 18.80 20.37 7.70
C LYS A 159 18.69 19.64 6.36
N PRO A 160 18.78 20.37 5.21
CA PRO A 160 18.77 19.73 3.91
C PRO A 160 19.86 18.65 3.84
N PRO A 161 19.65 17.57 3.09
CA PRO A 161 20.65 16.53 2.93
C PRO A 161 21.95 17.18 2.42
N ILE A 162 23.05 16.94 3.13
CA ILE A 162 24.37 17.51 2.84
C ILE A 162 24.65 17.34 1.35
N SER A 163 24.84 18.44 0.65
CA SER A 163 25.07 18.46 -0.80
C SER A 163 26.33 17.65 -1.14
N LEU A 164 26.43 17.15 -2.38
CA LEU A 164 27.65 16.48 -2.85
C LEU A 164 28.90 17.36 -2.73
N ILE A 165 28.72 18.68 -2.81
CA ILE A 165 29.80 19.69 -2.67
C ILE A 165 30.24 19.73 -1.20
N GLU A 166 29.31 19.75 -0.25
CA GLU A 166 29.60 19.73 1.20
C GLU A 166 30.21 18.40 1.63
N LYS A 167 29.73 17.26 1.11
CA LYS A 167 30.34 15.94 1.34
C LYS A 167 31.78 15.90 0.85
N ARG A 168 32.07 16.45 -0.33
CA ARG A 168 33.43 16.54 -0.88
C ARG A 168 34.33 17.51 -0.07
N ALA A 169 33.78 18.63 0.40
CA ALA A 169 34.48 19.55 1.29
C ALA A 169 34.81 18.89 2.62
N PHE A 170 33.83 18.21 3.25
CA PHE A 170 34.03 17.44 4.48
C PHE A 170 35.13 16.38 4.33
N MET A 171 35.15 15.65 3.22
CA MET A 171 36.18 14.62 2.96
C MET A 171 37.60 15.18 2.78
N LYS A 172 37.74 16.46 2.45
CA LYS A 172 39.04 17.16 2.33
C LYS A 172 39.59 17.66 3.68
N LEU A 173 38.77 17.69 4.74
CA LEU A 173 39.22 18.10 6.07
C LEU A 173 40.18 17.07 6.68
N PRO A 174 41.14 17.49 7.53
CA PRO A 174 41.98 16.62 8.29
C PRO A 174 41.15 15.65 9.17
N LEU A 175 41.68 14.44 9.39
CA LEU A 175 40.97 13.38 10.12
C LEU A 175 40.45 13.80 11.50
N GLU A 176 41.23 14.56 12.22
CA GLU A 176 40.88 15.06 13.56
C GLU A 176 39.69 16.03 13.51
N GLN A 177 39.66 16.93 12.55
CA GLN A 177 38.54 17.87 12.36
C GLN A 177 37.27 17.14 11.97
N ARG A 178 37.38 16.11 11.11
CA ARG A 178 36.21 15.26 10.76
C ARG A 178 35.67 14.51 11.97
N ARG A 179 36.54 13.95 12.81
CA ARG A 179 36.15 13.27 14.04
C ARG A 179 35.46 14.19 15.02
N LYS A 180 35.95 15.42 15.17
CA LYS A 180 35.32 16.42 16.04
C LYS A 180 33.93 16.79 15.57
N LEU A 181 33.75 17.08 14.27
CA LEU A 181 32.47 17.40 13.71
C LEU A 181 31.47 16.24 13.81
N LEU A 182 31.92 15.01 13.58
CA LEU A 182 31.06 13.82 13.75
C LEU A 182 30.69 13.58 15.22
N ALA A 183 31.58 13.84 16.16
CA ALA A 183 31.26 13.70 17.58
C ALA A 183 30.23 14.75 18.03
N GLU A 184 30.38 16.00 17.61
CA GLU A 184 29.41 17.07 17.89
C GLU A 184 28.02 16.78 17.25
N GLU A 185 27.98 16.16 16.07
CA GLU A 185 26.74 15.74 15.44
C GLU A 185 26.11 14.55 16.17
N ALA A 186 26.91 13.56 16.56
CA ALA A 186 26.44 12.40 17.32
C ALA A 186 25.86 12.81 18.68
N GLU A 187 26.46 13.78 19.36
CA GLU A 187 26.00 14.30 20.66
C GLU A 187 24.65 15.04 20.50
N ARG A 188 24.47 15.80 19.41
CA ARG A 188 23.17 16.42 19.07
C ARG A 188 22.10 15.39 18.74
N MET A 189 22.46 14.29 18.09
CA MET A 189 21.52 13.22 17.74
C MET A 189 21.18 12.32 18.94
N SER A 190 22.05 12.25 19.98
CA SER A 190 21.81 11.43 21.17
C SER A 190 20.49 11.75 21.85
N SER A 191 20.14 13.01 21.99
CA SER A 191 18.86 13.45 22.57
C SER A 191 17.62 13.01 21.77
N TYR A 192 17.77 12.75 20.46
CA TYR A 192 16.71 12.24 19.60
C TYR A 192 16.51 10.73 19.80
N TYR A 193 17.60 9.96 20.01
CA TYR A 193 17.55 8.52 20.25
C TYR A 193 17.22 8.15 21.69
N GLU A 194 17.35 9.08 22.64
CA GLU A 194 16.95 8.86 24.04
C GLU A 194 15.45 9.00 24.29
N LYS A 195 14.70 9.63 23.35
CA LYS A 195 13.25 9.61 23.39
C LYS A 195 12.76 8.19 23.04
N PRO A 196 11.78 7.63 23.81
CA PRO A 196 11.19 6.35 23.45
C PRO A 196 10.50 6.52 22.09
N SER A 197 11.18 6.12 21.05
CA SER A 197 10.66 6.10 19.69
C SER A 197 10.29 4.67 19.32
N ASP A 198 9.29 4.50 18.48
CA ASP A 198 8.64 3.25 18.06
C ASP A 198 9.58 2.10 17.62
N TRP A 199 10.90 2.36 17.49
CA TRP A 199 11.87 1.33 17.11
C TRP A 199 12.21 0.35 18.23
N LYS A 200 12.02 0.70 19.52
CA LYS A 200 12.25 -0.23 20.66
C LYS A 200 11.19 -1.33 20.68
N ASP A 201 9.98 -1.04 20.22
CA ASP A 201 8.90 -2.03 20.10
C ASP A 201 9.14 -3.06 18.99
N PHE A 202 10.14 -2.84 18.12
CA PHE A 202 10.52 -3.77 17.04
C PHE A 202 11.53 -4.83 17.48
N LEU A 203 12.25 -4.62 18.58
CA LEU A 203 13.28 -5.56 19.08
C LEU A 203 12.75 -6.58 20.09
N ASP A 204 11.54 -6.38 20.63
CA ASP A 204 10.92 -7.25 21.64
C ASP A 204 9.81 -8.17 21.08
N ARG A 205 9.81 -8.44 19.76
CA ARG A 205 8.87 -9.37 19.12
C ARG A 205 9.57 -10.50 18.39
#